data_263bce2cda1e9457143fddc2a1ad4996
#
_entry.id   263bce2cda1e9457143fddc2a1ad4996
#
_cell.length_a   1.000
_cell.length_b   1.000
_cell.length_c   1.000
_cell.angle_alpha   90.00
_cell.angle_beta   90.00
_cell.angle_gamma   90.00
#
_symmetry.space_group_name_H-M   'P 1'
#
loop_
_entity.id
_entity.type
_entity.pdbx_description
1 polymer ?
#
loop_
_entity_poly.entity_id
_entity_poly.type
_entity_poly.pdbx_seq_one_letter_code
_entity_poly.pdbx_strand_id
1 'polypeptide(L)'
;GNIFFEDLDIFYNHENEDKLNLNLIESNLIKLSGVEILNNFGGNGFFSSMFVRDIYITEDNLFVVCNVYRRDKNKIYVKPAILKTKIDLVKNYLDFEIFFNTDQEILYFTLNSNNKIDTIDETIDFRHSGGRIQKYKDDKFIYAVPDYNLIDKVENLKSIYGKNLLIDDKNNFEILSYGHRNQQGLLYDFENDL
;
A
#
# COMPACT_ATOMS: atom_id res chain seq x y z
N GLY A 1 4.02 -0.20 11.43
CA GLY A 1 3.68 -1.57 11.82
C GLY A 1 4.91 -2.47 11.77
N ASN A 2 4.96 -3.44 12.65
CA ASN A 2 6.03 -4.43 12.66
C ASN A 2 5.66 -5.61 11.74
N ILE A 3 6.65 -6.20 11.09
CA ILE A 3 6.48 -7.42 10.32
C ILE A 3 6.91 -8.58 11.22
N PHE A 4 6.03 -9.58 11.36
CA PHE A 4 6.28 -10.77 12.13
C PHE A 4 6.24 -11.98 11.21
N PHE A 5 7.08 -12.95 11.49
CA PHE A 5 7.14 -14.21 10.79
C PHE A 5 7.04 -15.37 11.79
N GLU A 6 6.23 -16.36 11.46
CA GLU A 6 6.09 -17.60 12.24
C GLU A 6 6.00 -18.78 11.27
N ASP A 7 6.59 -19.91 11.66
CA ASP A 7 6.42 -21.15 10.93
C ASP A 7 5.00 -21.69 11.16
N LEU A 8 4.25 -21.90 10.09
CA LEU A 8 2.87 -22.38 10.14
C LEU A 8 2.72 -23.75 10.81
N ASP A 9 3.74 -24.63 10.72
CA ASP A 9 3.71 -25.94 11.37
C ASP A 9 3.79 -25.80 12.90
N ILE A 10 4.46 -24.78 13.42
CA ILE A 10 4.47 -24.44 14.84
C ILE A 10 3.11 -23.87 15.26
N PHE A 11 2.48 -23.06 14.42
CA PHE A 11 1.19 -22.43 14.70
C PHE A 11 0.06 -23.46 14.91
N TYR A 12 0.00 -24.53 14.11
CA TYR A 12 -1.04 -25.56 14.23
C TYR A 12 -0.86 -26.53 15.40
N ASN A 13 0.33 -26.62 15.99
CA ASN A 13 0.64 -27.53 17.09
C ASN A 13 0.51 -26.90 18.49
N HIS A 14 0.23 -25.61 18.59
CA HIS A 14 -0.02 -24.94 19.86
C HIS A 14 -1.47 -25.12 20.33
N GLU A 15 -1.75 -26.21 21.03
CA GLU A 15 -3.01 -26.38 21.78
C GLU A 15 -3.10 -25.53 23.07
N ASN A 16 -2.10 -24.72 23.36
CA ASN A 16 -2.05 -23.88 24.54
C ASN A 16 -1.86 -22.41 24.15
N GLU A 17 -2.70 -21.55 24.70
CA GLU A 17 -2.81 -20.10 24.50
C GLU A 17 -1.56 -19.26 24.88
N ASP A 18 -0.42 -19.87 25.14
CA ASP A 18 0.78 -19.19 25.60
C ASP A 18 1.62 -18.69 24.44
N LYS A 19 1.34 -17.43 24.11
CA LYS A 19 2.20 -16.47 23.40
C LYS A 19 2.89 -17.01 22.14
N LEU A 20 2.28 -16.74 20.99
CA LEU A 20 2.96 -16.71 19.70
C LEU A 20 4.35 -16.05 19.87
N ASN A 21 5.40 -16.83 19.75
CA ASN A 21 6.77 -16.32 19.81
C ASN A 21 7.13 -15.76 18.44
N LEU A 22 6.53 -14.60 18.09
CA LEU A 22 6.69 -13.96 16.80
C LEU A 22 8.10 -13.36 16.71
N ASN A 23 8.84 -13.76 15.70
CA ASN A 23 10.12 -13.16 15.39
C ASN A 23 9.92 -11.81 14.72
N LEU A 24 10.35 -10.74 15.39
CA LEU A 24 10.31 -9.39 14.82
C LEU A 24 11.37 -9.25 13.74
N ILE A 25 10.95 -8.88 12.54
CA ILE A 25 11.84 -8.55 11.44
C ILE A 25 11.83 -7.05 11.23
N GLU A 26 12.99 -6.42 11.28
CA GLU A 26 13.16 -5.01 10.99
C GLU A 26 13.05 -4.72 9.49
N SER A 27 12.67 -3.51 9.13
CA SER A 27 12.58 -3.11 7.73
C SER A 27 12.68 -1.59 7.54
N ASN A 28 13.00 -1.17 6.32
CA ASN A 28 12.95 0.23 5.89
C ASN A 28 11.55 0.68 5.44
N LEU A 29 10.51 -0.14 5.59
CA LEU A 29 9.15 0.10 5.11
C LEU A 29 8.59 1.46 5.53
N ILE A 30 8.71 1.80 6.81
CA ILE A 30 8.22 3.07 7.38
C ILE A 30 8.93 4.25 6.73
N LYS A 31 10.25 4.17 6.57
CA LYS A 31 11.06 5.23 5.95
C LYS A 31 10.67 5.44 4.48
N LEU A 32 10.55 4.37 3.70
CA LEU A 32 10.18 4.46 2.28
C LEU A 32 8.78 5.02 2.07
N SER A 33 7.86 4.68 2.94
CA SER A 33 6.49 5.17 2.85
C SER A 33 6.33 6.64 3.24
N GLY A 34 7.29 7.20 3.96
CA GLY A 34 7.20 8.55 4.49
C GLY A 34 6.10 8.75 5.53
N VAL A 35 5.53 7.66 6.08
CA VAL A 35 4.45 7.73 7.08
C VAL A 35 4.89 8.47 8.36
N GLU A 36 6.18 8.52 8.64
CA GLU A 36 6.76 9.29 9.75
C GLU A 36 6.40 10.78 9.69
N ILE A 37 6.18 11.31 8.48
CA ILE A 37 5.72 12.69 8.28
C ILE A 37 4.43 12.94 9.08
N LEU A 38 3.55 11.95 9.19
CA LEU A 38 2.26 12.08 9.86
C LEU A 38 2.37 12.08 11.39
N ASN A 39 3.42 11.48 11.95
CA ASN A 39 3.63 11.41 13.40
C ASN A 39 3.77 12.78 14.04
N ASN A 40 4.25 13.77 13.28
CA ASN A 40 4.46 15.14 13.75
C ASN A 40 3.17 15.97 13.85
N PHE A 41 2.02 15.45 13.41
CA PHE A 41 0.78 16.23 13.32
C PHE A 41 -0.31 15.79 14.30
N GLY A 42 0.08 15.18 15.42
CA GLY A 42 -0.82 14.85 16.53
C GLY A 42 -1.82 13.73 16.18
N GLY A 43 -1.40 12.85 15.28
CA GLY A 43 -2.22 11.73 14.85
C GLY A 43 -2.48 10.77 16.01
N ASN A 44 -3.63 10.86 16.63
CA ASN A 44 -4.21 9.81 17.45
C ASN A 44 -4.44 8.58 16.58
N GLY A 45 -3.40 7.79 16.27
CA GLY A 45 -3.49 6.49 15.63
C GLY A 45 -4.22 6.41 14.27
N PHE A 46 -5.06 7.38 13.95
CA PHE A 46 -5.92 7.38 12.76
C PHE A 46 -5.13 7.42 11.44
N PHE A 47 -4.06 8.20 11.40
CA PHE A 47 -3.24 8.30 10.17
C PHE A 47 -2.31 7.09 9.99
N SER A 48 -1.77 6.54 11.07
CA SER A 48 -0.83 5.42 11.02
C SER A 48 -1.50 4.07 10.72
N SER A 49 -2.76 3.90 11.11
CA SER A 49 -3.50 2.64 10.91
C SER A 49 -3.90 2.38 9.45
N MET A 50 -3.78 3.38 8.57
CA MET A 50 -4.25 3.30 7.18
C MET A 50 -3.10 3.17 6.16
N PHE A 51 -1.92 2.77 6.60
CA PHE A 51 -0.73 2.72 5.76
C PHE A 51 -0.70 1.50 4.82
N VAL A 52 -0.72 0.28 5.37
CA VAL A 52 -0.71 -0.97 4.59
C VAL A 52 -2.13 -1.34 4.17
N ARG A 53 -2.31 -1.72 2.89
CA ARG A 53 -3.59 -2.05 2.27
C ARG A 53 -3.70 -3.50 1.89
N ASP A 54 -2.60 -4.06 1.41
CA ASP A 54 -2.53 -5.46 1.02
C ASP A 54 -1.11 -5.97 1.17
N ILE A 55 -1.00 -7.27 1.32
CA ILE A 55 0.26 -8.01 1.33
C ILE A 55 0.11 -9.17 0.37
N TYR A 56 1.05 -9.29 -0.56
CA TYR A 56 1.08 -10.40 -1.50
C TYR A 56 2.46 -11.07 -1.45
N ILE A 57 2.46 -12.37 -1.35
CA ILE A 57 3.67 -13.18 -1.22
C ILE A 57 3.78 -14.10 -2.43
N THR A 58 4.95 -14.08 -3.07
CA THR A 58 5.37 -15.10 -4.04
C THR A 58 6.41 -16.00 -3.37
N GLU A 59 6.90 -17.00 -4.08
CA GLU A 59 7.96 -17.87 -3.58
C GLU A 59 9.17 -17.11 -3.02
N ASP A 60 9.60 -16.04 -3.72
CA ASP A 60 10.83 -15.30 -3.37
C ASP A 60 10.59 -13.88 -2.86
N ASN A 61 9.41 -13.33 -3.02
CA ASN A 61 9.20 -11.89 -2.80
C ASN A 61 7.96 -11.62 -1.97
N LEU A 62 8.08 -10.58 -1.15
CA LEU A 62 7.00 -9.95 -0.42
C LEU A 62 6.69 -8.59 -1.06
N PHE A 63 5.42 -8.39 -1.42
CA PHE A 63 4.88 -7.14 -1.91
C PHE A 63 3.97 -6.53 -0.86
N VAL A 64 4.10 -5.22 -0.65
CA VAL A 64 3.26 -4.46 0.27
C VAL A 64 2.61 -3.31 -0.49
N VAL A 65 1.30 -3.36 -0.61
CA VAL A 65 0.50 -2.25 -1.12
C VAL A 65 0.28 -1.25 0.00
N CYS A 66 0.63 -0.01 -0.24
CA CYS A 66 0.57 1.01 0.81
C CYS A 66 0.34 2.41 0.26
N ASN A 67 0.03 3.33 1.17
CA ASN A 67 0.08 4.75 0.91
C ASN A 67 1.50 5.28 1.15
N VAL A 68 1.99 6.11 0.24
CA VAL A 68 3.27 6.82 0.38
C VAL A 68 3.00 8.31 0.54
N TYR A 69 3.65 8.92 1.51
CA TYR A 69 3.48 10.32 1.86
C TYR A 69 4.72 11.13 1.49
N ARG A 70 4.51 12.31 0.97
CA ARG A 70 5.56 13.26 0.64
C ARG A 70 5.22 14.64 1.17
N ARG A 71 6.21 15.28 1.77
CA ARG A 71 6.12 16.69 2.16
C ARG A 71 6.82 17.58 1.13
N ASP A 72 6.14 18.63 0.74
CA ASP A 72 6.72 19.73 -0.03
C ASP A 72 6.34 21.04 0.65
N LYS A 73 7.34 21.68 1.30
CA LYS A 73 7.15 22.88 2.13
C LYS A 73 6.07 22.67 3.19
N ASN A 74 4.93 23.30 3.01
CA ASN A 74 3.76 23.22 3.91
C ASN A 74 2.65 22.31 3.37
N LYS A 75 2.90 21.55 2.32
CA LYS A 75 1.92 20.64 1.69
C LYS A 75 2.32 19.20 1.94
N ILE A 76 1.32 18.40 2.29
CA ILE A 76 1.48 16.96 2.43
C ILE A 76 0.67 16.27 1.34
N TYR A 77 1.35 15.47 0.56
CA TYR A 77 0.79 14.70 -0.53
C TYR A 77 0.76 13.22 -0.18
N VAL A 78 -0.20 12.51 -0.74
CA VAL A 78 -0.34 11.05 -0.64
C VAL A 78 -0.54 10.45 -2.01
N LYS A 79 -0.05 9.23 -2.20
CA LYS A 79 -0.28 8.43 -3.39
C LYS A 79 -0.21 6.94 -3.06
N PRO A 80 -0.87 6.08 -3.85
CA PRO A 80 -0.73 4.64 -3.72
C PRO A 80 0.61 4.19 -4.31
N ALA A 81 1.21 3.18 -3.69
CA ALA A 81 2.42 2.53 -4.16
C ALA A 81 2.44 1.05 -3.80
N ILE A 82 3.33 0.31 -4.45
CA ILE A 82 3.66 -1.06 -4.10
C ILE A 82 5.15 -1.10 -3.81
N LEU A 83 5.50 -1.60 -2.65
CA LEU A 83 6.88 -1.86 -2.24
C LEU A 83 7.14 -3.36 -2.33
N LYS A 84 8.37 -3.73 -2.67
CA LYS A 84 8.80 -5.12 -2.85
C LYS A 84 10.08 -5.37 -2.08
N THR A 85 10.23 -6.55 -1.52
CA THR A 85 11.50 -7.06 -0.98
C THR A 85 11.63 -8.53 -1.27
N LYS A 86 12.87 -9.04 -1.33
CA LYS A 86 13.12 -10.48 -1.30
C LYS A 86 12.90 -11.02 0.10
N ILE A 87 12.29 -12.20 0.17
CA ILE A 87 12.14 -12.94 1.42
C ILE A 87 13.47 -13.67 1.69
N ASP A 88 14.20 -13.22 2.68
CA ASP A 88 15.42 -13.88 3.14
C ASP A 88 15.28 -14.12 4.67
N LEU A 89 14.87 -15.31 5.02
CA LEU A 89 14.59 -15.70 6.41
C LEU A 89 15.83 -15.77 7.29
N VAL A 90 17.03 -15.76 6.68
CA VAL A 90 18.31 -15.73 7.42
C VAL A 90 18.63 -14.31 7.89
N LYS A 91 18.11 -13.31 7.18
CA LYS A 91 18.29 -11.91 7.54
C LYS A 91 17.16 -11.44 8.43
N ASN A 92 17.48 -10.87 9.57
CA ASN A 92 16.51 -10.19 10.45
C ASN A 92 16.14 -8.79 9.94
N TYR A 93 16.23 -8.55 8.63
CA TYR A 93 15.95 -7.26 7.99
C TYR A 93 15.40 -7.43 6.59
N LEU A 94 14.29 -6.74 6.29
CA LEU A 94 13.68 -6.67 4.98
C LEU A 94 13.96 -5.29 4.35
N ASP A 95 14.74 -5.29 3.28
CA ASP A 95 15.07 -4.08 2.52
C ASP A 95 14.13 -3.92 1.34
N PHE A 96 13.09 -3.12 1.56
CA PHE A 96 12.10 -2.82 0.52
C PHE A 96 12.63 -1.82 -0.49
N GLU A 97 12.20 -2.01 -1.73
CA GLU A 97 12.34 -1.07 -2.85
C GLU A 97 10.95 -0.72 -3.42
N ILE A 98 10.87 0.32 -4.20
CA ILE A 98 9.64 0.71 -4.89
C ILE A 98 9.47 -0.21 -6.10
N PHE A 99 8.40 -1.00 -6.12
CA PHE A 99 8.02 -1.84 -7.25
C PHE A 99 7.11 -1.09 -8.22
N PHE A 100 6.08 -0.42 -7.70
CA PHE A 100 5.20 0.43 -8.49
C PHE A 100 4.98 1.77 -7.80
N ASN A 101 5.06 2.84 -8.58
CA ASN A 101 4.88 4.21 -8.13
C ASN A 101 4.23 5.04 -9.24
N THR A 102 3.52 6.08 -8.87
CA THR A 102 2.88 7.03 -9.78
C THR A 102 3.35 8.45 -9.49
N ASP A 103 3.31 9.31 -10.49
CA ASP A 103 3.48 10.77 -10.36
C ASP A 103 2.17 11.48 -9.98
N GLN A 104 1.05 10.75 -10.01
CA GLN A 104 -0.26 11.29 -9.63
C GLN A 104 -0.41 11.30 -8.11
N GLU A 105 -0.10 12.44 -7.51
CA GLU A 105 -0.24 12.66 -6.08
C GLU A 105 -1.53 13.41 -5.75
N ILE A 106 -2.07 13.16 -4.57
CA ILE A 106 -3.22 13.85 -4.01
C ILE A 106 -2.71 14.80 -2.92
N LEU A 107 -3.07 16.07 -2.99
CA LEU A 107 -2.83 16.99 -1.88
C LEU A 107 -3.76 16.62 -0.73
N TYR A 108 -3.20 16.10 0.35
CA TYR A 108 -3.97 15.62 1.49
C TYR A 108 -4.30 16.73 2.48
N PHE A 109 -3.30 17.50 2.91
CA PHE A 109 -3.49 18.66 3.77
C PHE A 109 -2.35 19.68 3.65
N THR A 110 -2.62 20.89 4.13
CA THR A 110 -1.62 21.94 4.26
C THR A 110 -1.32 22.25 5.71
N LEU A 111 -0.16 22.86 5.95
CA LEU A 111 0.33 23.26 7.26
C LEU A 111 0.40 24.78 7.37
N ASN A 112 0.10 25.33 8.53
CA ASN A 112 0.35 26.72 8.84
C ASN A 112 1.84 26.95 9.25
N SER A 113 2.19 28.20 9.52
CA SER A 113 3.54 28.60 9.93
C SER A 113 4.06 27.91 11.20
N ASN A 114 3.18 27.37 12.03
CA ASN A 114 3.50 26.64 13.26
C ASN A 114 3.56 25.12 13.06
N ASN A 115 3.58 24.66 11.81
CA ASN A 115 3.51 23.24 11.45
C ASN A 115 2.27 22.48 11.99
N LYS A 116 1.17 23.20 12.19
CA LYS A 116 -0.13 22.59 12.51
C LYS A 116 -0.95 22.47 11.24
N ILE A 117 -1.86 21.51 11.19
CA ILE A 117 -2.80 21.35 10.09
C ILE A 117 -3.61 22.63 9.94
N ASP A 118 -3.62 23.19 8.73
CA ASP A 118 -4.33 24.40 8.34
C ASP A 118 -5.61 24.05 7.58
N THR A 119 -5.45 23.29 6.48
CA THR A 119 -6.57 22.82 5.68
C THR A 119 -6.41 21.33 5.39
N ILE A 120 -7.51 20.59 5.43
CA ILE A 120 -7.61 19.18 5.02
C ILE A 120 -8.54 19.14 3.80
N ASP A 121 -8.18 18.37 2.79
CA ASP A 121 -9.14 18.04 1.73
C ASP A 121 -10.14 17.01 2.26
N GLU A 122 -11.29 17.47 2.70
CA GLU A 122 -12.36 16.64 3.26
C GLU A 122 -13.01 15.70 2.25
N THR A 123 -12.73 15.89 0.95
CA THR A 123 -13.22 14.98 -0.08
C THR A 123 -12.45 13.66 -0.10
N ILE A 124 -11.22 13.66 0.42
CA ILE A 124 -10.38 12.47 0.49
C ILE A 124 -10.84 11.59 1.66
N ASP A 125 -11.22 10.37 1.35
CA ASP A 125 -11.62 9.39 2.34
C ASP A 125 -10.75 8.14 2.27
N PHE A 126 -9.88 7.95 3.25
CA PHE A 126 -9.01 6.78 3.32
C PHE A 126 -9.75 5.47 3.62
N ARG A 127 -11.02 5.49 3.98
CA ARG A 127 -11.88 4.30 3.99
C ARG A 127 -12.10 3.76 2.56
N HIS A 128 -11.94 4.62 1.55
CA HIS A 128 -11.95 4.30 0.13
C HIS A 128 -10.52 4.06 -0.42
N SER A 129 -9.63 3.55 0.38
CA SER A 129 -8.24 3.32 -0.03
C SER A 129 -7.94 1.84 -0.28
N GLY A 130 -8.90 1.07 -0.76
CA GLY A 130 -8.81 -0.34 -1.15
C GLY A 130 -7.37 -0.81 -1.42
N GLY A 131 -7.03 -1.05 -2.65
CA GLY A 131 -5.66 -1.43 -3.05
C GLY A 131 -5.44 -2.92 -2.84
N ARG A 132 -5.56 -3.68 -3.93
CA ARG A 132 -5.30 -5.12 -3.95
C ARG A 132 -4.32 -5.43 -5.06
N ILE A 133 -3.43 -6.37 -4.82
CA ILE A 133 -2.49 -6.85 -5.82
C ILE A 133 -2.66 -8.35 -6.02
N GLN A 134 -2.61 -8.78 -7.27
CA GLN A 134 -2.68 -10.19 -7.65
C GLN A 134 -1.69 -10.46 -8.76
N LYS A 135 -0.95 -11.56 -8.68
CA LYS A 135 -0.11 -12.04 -9.79
C LYS A 135 -0.97 -12.25 -11.04
N TYR A 136 -0.44 -11.83 -12.16
CA TYR A 136 -0.94 -12.12 -13.51
C TYR A 136 0.09 -12.99 -14.24
N LYS A 137 0.02 -13.08 -15.55
CA LYS A 137 0.97 -13.81 -16.40
C LYS A 137 2.29 -13.03 -16.56
N ASP A 138 3.36 -13.73 -16.92
CA ASP A 138 4.63 -13.16 -17.39
C ASP A 138 5.22 -12.06 -16.47
N ASP A 139 5.28 -12.33 -15.18
CA ASP A 139 5.81 -11.40 -14.16
C ASP A 139 5.09 -10.05 -14.04
N LYS A 140 3.88 -9.97 -14.59
CA LYS A 140 2.98 -8.85 -14.39
C LYS A 140 2.04 -9.08 -13.22
N PHE A 141 1.46 -7.99 -12.74
CA PHE A 141 0.49 -7.99 -11.64
C PHE A 141 -0.72 -7.15 -12.03
N ILE A 142 -1.90 -7.57 -11.56
CA ILE A 142 -3.08 -6.71 -11.54
C ILE A 142 -3.06 -5.93 -10.24
N TYR A 143 -3.21 -4.62 -10.34
CA TYR A 143 -3.28 -3.72 -9.20
C TYR A 143 -4.60 -2.95 -9.22
N ALA A 144 -5.45 -3.19 -8.22
CA ALA A 144 -6.68 -2.44 -8.00
C ALA A 144 -6.36 -1.13 -7.28
N VAL A 145 -6.26 -0.03 -8.01
CA VAL A 145 -5.92 1.29 -7.45
C VAL A 145 -7.13 1.88 -6.75
N PRO A 146 -7.01 2.33 -5.49
CA PRO A 146 -8.09 2.97 -4.77
C PRO A 146 -8.55 4.28 -5.40
N ASP A 147 -9.79 4.68 -5.15
CA ASP A 147 -10.32 5.97 -5.61
C ASP A 147 -10.18 7.10 -4.58
N TYR A 148 -9.91 6.79 -3.31
CA TYR A 148 -9.87 7.75 -2.20
C TYR A 148 -11.08 8.68 -2.10
N ASN A 149 -12.24 8.24 -2.64
CA ASN A 149 -13.46 9.02 -2.80
C ASN A 149 -13.37 10.16 -3.85
N LEU A 150 -12.37 10.13 -4.73
CA LEU A 150 -12.21 11.08 -5.83
C LEU A 150 -13.08 10.68 -7.02
N ILE A 151 -14.40 10.89 -6.92
CA ILE A 151 -15.41 10.39 -7.85
C ILE A 151 -15.16 10.86 -9.28
N ASP A 152 -14.68 12.09 -9.45
CA ASP A 152 -14.34 12.68 -10.75
C ASP A 152 -13.15 11.99 -11.44
N LYS A 153 -12.36 11.19 -10.71
CA LYS A 153 -11.20 10.49 -11.23
C LYS A 153 -11.53 9.09 -11.75
N VAL A 154 -12.58 8.44 -11.24
CA VAL A 154 -12.83 7.01 -11.51
C VAL A 154 -13.14 6.70 -12.98
N GLU A 155 -13.74 7.62 -13.71
CA GLU A 155 -14.02 7.47 -15.15
C GLU A 155 -13.00 8.21 -16.04
N ASN A 156 -12.15 9.04 -15.48
CA ASN A 156 -11.14 9.78 -16.21
C ASN A 156 -9.95 8.87 -16.58
N LEU A 157 -9.80 8.52 -17.85
CA LEU A 157 -8.72 7.65 -18.34
C LEU A 157 -7.30 8.25 -18.21
N LYS A 158 -7.18 9.54 -17.89
CA LYS A 158 -5.87 10.15 -17.56
C LYS A 158 -5.49 9.98 -16.10
N SER A 159 -6.40 9.45 -15.27
CA SER A 159 -6.19 9.19 -13.85
C SER A 159 -6.01 7.70 -13.62
N ILE A 160 -5.13 7.34 -12.68
CA ILE A 160 -5.01 5.95 -12.22
C ILE A 160 -6.03 5.58 -11.15
N TYR A 161 -6.63 6.57 -10.48
CA TYR A 161 -7.55 6.35 -9.35
C TYR A 161 -8.84 5.67 -9.80
N GLY A 162 -9.25 4.63 -9.06
CA GLY A 162 -10.42 3.83 -9.39
C GLY A 162 -10.25 2.96 -10.64
N LYS A 163 -9.05 2.44 -10.86
CA LYS A 163 -8.69 1.59 -12.00
C LYS A 163 -8.16 0.24 -11.55
N ASN A 164 -8.31 -0.77 -12.38
CA ASN A 164 -7.46 -1.94 -12.37
C ASN A 164 -6.35 -1.73 -13.39
N LEU A 165 -5.12 -1.79 -12.94
CA LEU A 165 -3.93 -1.65 -13.76
C LEU A 165 -3.25 -2.99 -13.94
N LEU A 166 -2.75 -3.28 -15.13
CA LEU A 166 -1.74 -4.28 -15.35
C LEU A 166 -0.38 -3.60 -15.25
N ILE A 167 0.44 -4.01 -14.29
CA ILE A 167 1.73 -3.39 -13.98
C ILE A 167 2.88 -4.38 -14.15
N ASP A 168 4.07 -3.89 -14.44
CA ASP A 168 5.30 -4.67 -14.53
C ASP A 168 6.41 -4.15 -13.58
N ASP A 169 7.54 -4.84 -13.56
CA ASP A 169 8.70 -4.52 -12.73
C ASP A 169 9.49 -3.29 -13.21
N LYS A 170 9.15 -2.72 -14.36
CA LYS A 170 9.74 -1.49 -14.92
C LYS A 170 8.90 -0.25 -14.65
N ASN A 171 7.91 -0.38 -13.77
CA ASN A 171 6.94 0.67 -13.46
C ASN A 171 6.06 1.10 -14.67
N ASN A 172 5.95 0.25 -15.71
CA ASN A 172 4.98 0.46 -16.76
C ASN A 172 3.60 -0.02 -16.30
N PHE A 173 2.56 0.59 -16.84
CA PHE A 173 1.20 0.13 -16.60
C PHE A 173 0.29 0.36 -17.81
N GLU A 174 -0.77 -0.45 -17.88
CA GLU A 174 -1.92 -0.25 -18.74
C GLU A 174 -3.22 -0.35 -17.92
N ILE A 175 -4.26 0.36 -18.35
CA ILE A 175 -5.56 0.32 -17.69
C ILE A 175 -6.34 -0.88 -18.24
N LEU A 176 -6.62 -1.87 -17.39
CA LEU A 176 -7.47 -3.01 -17.73
C LEU A 176 -8.95 -2.68 -17.63
N SER A 177 -9.32 -1.95 -16.59
CA SER A 177 -10.71 -1.53 -16.36
C SER A 177 -10.76 -0.27 -15.50
N TYR A 178 -11.89 0.44 -15.54
CA TYR A 178 -12.06 1.72 -14.84
C TYR A 178 -13.49 1.87 -14.29
N GLY A 179 -13.75 2.97 -13.59
CA GLY A 179 -15.04 3.21 -12.95
C GLY A 179 -15.19 2.51 -11.60
N HIS A 180 -14.09 2.01 -11.06
CA HIS A 180 -14.11 1.31 -9.77
C HIS A 180 -14.02 2.30 -8.60
N ARG A 181 -14.59 1.87 -7.47
CA ARG A 181 -14.55 2.60 -6.22
C ARG A 181 -13.56 1.93 -5.25
N ASN A 182 -14.04 1.61 -4.08
CA ASN A 182 -13.28 1.01 -3.00
C ASN A 182 -13.21 -0.52 -3.15
N GLN A 183 -12.36 -1.02 -4.05
CA GLN A 183 -12.20 -2.46 -4.27
C GLN A 183 -11.52 -3.12 -3.06
N GLN A 184 -12.22 -4.06 -2.42
CA GLN A 184 -11.75 -4.78 -1.23
C GLN A 184 -11.31 -6.22 -1.53
N GLY A 185 -11.57 -6.71 -2.73
CA GLY A 185 -11.16 -8.02 -3.21
C GLY A 185 -10.67 -7.94 -4.64
N LEU A 186 -9.73 -8.80 -4.98
CA LEU A 186 -9.21 -9.01 -6.32
C LEU A 186 -8.81 -10.48 -6.42
N LEU A 187 -9.29 -11.15 -7.44
CA LEU A 187 -8.91 -12.53 -7.77
C LEU A 187 -8.70 -12.62 -9.28
N TYR A 188 -7.65 -13.26 -9.68
CA TYR A 188 -7.43 -13.66 -11.06
C TYR A 188 -7.46 -15.19 -11.17
N ASP A 189 -8.35 -15.70 -12.00
CA ASP A 189 -8.48 -17.12 -12.28
C ASP A 189 -7.55 -17.52 -13.43
N PHE A 190 -6.43 -18.14 -13.09
CA PHE A 190 -5.41 -18.58 -14.07
C PHE A 190 -5.91 -19.64 -15.04
N GLU A 191 -6.89 -20.47 -14.63
CA GLU A 191 -7.43 -21.55 -15.47
C GLU A 191 -8.35 -21.02 -16.56
N ASN A 192 -9.15 -20.02 -16.24
CA ASN A 192 -10.14 -19.46 -17.15
C ASN A 192 -9.75 -18.11 -17.75
N ASP A 193 -8.60 -17.56 -17.36
CA ASP A 193 -8.11 -16.24 -17.81
C ASP A 193 -9.09 -15.08 -17.47
N LEU A 194 -9.66 -15.11 -16.24
CA LEU A 194 -10.70 -14.20 -15.75
C LEU A 194 -10.28 -13.47 -14.47
#